data_fb1a85352defce291003b41b006ca26a
#
_entry.id   fb1a85352defce291003b41b006ca26a
#
_cell.length_a   1.000
_cell.length_b   1.000
_cell.length_c   1.000
_cell.angle_alpha   90.00
_cell.angle_beta   90.00
_cell.angle_gamma   90.00
#
_symmetry.space_group_name_H-M   'P 1'
#
loop_
_entity.id
_entity.type
_entity.pdbx_description
1 polymer ?
#
loop_
_entity_poly.entity_id
_entity_poly.type
_entity_poly.pdbx_seq_one_letter_code
_entity_poly.pdbx_strand_id
1 'polypeptide(L)'
;MATVVRGMILVGHGGIPKGCPQELVTKLKRLEAQRRAAKMPPSPEELELDTKIRRWPRTSETDPYQSGLEAVAAQLRANLGEVLFAVAYNEFCAPTLEESVEELIKKGATHITVTTTMFTPGGSHSEVEIPEILEQLRKQYPDIVLRYAWPFDLLMVAKLLQEQVARFS
;
A
#
# COMPACT_ATOMS: atom_id res chain seq x y z
N MET A 1 -1.20 -31.77 -7.45
CA MET A 1 -0.62 -30.41 -7.64
C MET A 1 -1.43 -29.45 -6.80
N ALA A 2 -0.78 -28.61 -5.98
CA ALA A 2 -1.50 -27.62 -5.21
C ALA A 2 -2.16 -26.61 -6.16
N THR A 3 -3.44 -26.29 -5.92
CA THR A 3 -4.18 -25.33 -6.74
C THR A 3 -3.58 -23.94 -6.56
N VAL A 4 -3.23 -23.29 -7.66
CA VAL A 4 -2.74 -21.90 -7.64
C VAL A 4 -3.92 -20.95 -7.44
N VAL A 5 -3.99 -20.32 -6.28
CA VAL A 5 -4.94 -19.25 -5.99
C VAL A 5 -4.20 -17.92 -6.08
N ARG A 6 -4.64 -17.05 -6.99
CA ARG A 6 -3.99 -15.78 -7.27
C ARG A 6 -4.61 -14.66 -6.44
N GLY A 7 -3.76 -13.81 -5.90
CA GLY A 7 -4.12 -12.57 -5.22
C GLY A 7 -3.42 -11.36 -5.85
N MET A 8 -4.03 -10.21 -5.72
CA MET A 8 -3.47 -8.91 -6.11
C MET A 8 -3.70 -7.89 -5.00
N ILE A 9 -2.68 -7.09 -4.70
CA ILE A 9 -2.77 -5.98 -3.76
C ILE A 9 -2.41 -4.69 -4.49
N LEU A 10 -3.28 -3.69 -4.38
CA LEU A 10 -3.02 -2.33 -4.82
C LEU A 10 -2.59 -1.49 -3.62
N VAL A 11 -1.35 -1.00 -3.64
CA VAL A 11 -0.81 -0.14 -2.58
C VAL A 11 -0.95 1.33 -2.99
N GLY A 12 -1.65 2.11 -2.17
CA GLY A 12 -1.66 3.56 -2.25
C GLY A 12 -0.72 4.20 -1.24
N HIS A 13 -0.46 5.48 -1.39
CA HIS A 13 0.34 6.24 -0.41
C HIS A 13 -0.31 6.24 0.97
N GLY A 14 -1.57 6.60 1.03
CA GLY A 14 -2.31 6.91 2.25
C GLY A 14 -2.31 8.39 2.57
N GLY A 15 -3.32 8.82 3.30
CA GLY A 15 -3.51 10.22 3.69
C GLY A 15 -3.81 10.38 5.17
N ILE A 16 -3.49 11.55 5.72
CA ILE A 16 -3.89 11.94 7.07
C ILE A 16 -5.32 12.45 6.99
N PRO A 17 -6.28 11.83 7.71
CA PRO A 17 -7.68 12.27 7.63
C PRO A 17 -7.87 13.62 8.32
N LYS A 18 -8.81 14.40 7.81
CA LYS A 18 -9.24 15.62 8.48
C LYS A 18 -9.74 15.30 9.90
N GLY A 19 -9.38 16.14 10.86
CA GLY A 19 -9.73 15.93 12.26
C GLY A 19 -8.76 15.05 13.05
N CYS A 20 -7.78 14.40 12.40
CA CYS A 20 -6.67 13.81 13.12
C CYS A 20 -5.79 14.91 13.72
N PRO A 21 -5.52 14.90 15.05
CA PRO A 21 -4.71 15.93 15.68
C PRO A 21 -3.30 16.01 15.08
N GLN A 22 -2.92 17.19 14.59
CA GLN A 22 -1.63 17.43 13.95
C GLN A 22 -0.44 17.09 14.88
N GLU A 23 -0.64 17.21 16.19
CA GLU A 23 0.36 16.87 17.21
C GLU A 23 0.74 15.39 17.18
N LEU A 24 -0.24 14.49 16.98
CA LEU A 24 0.02 13.05 16.88
C LEU A 24 0.87 12.75 15.63
N VAL A 25 0.52 13.36 14.51
CA VAL A 25 1.24 13.19 13.24
C VAL A 25 2.67 13.72 13.35
N THR A 26 2.84 14.90 13.93
CA THR A 26 4.16 15.50 14.13
C THR A 26 5.03 14.64 15.06
N LYS A 27 4.41 14.10 16.12
CA LYS A 27 5.10 13.22 17.06
C LYS A 27 5.54 11.92 16.38
N LEU A 28 4.65 11.28 15.61
CA LEU A 28 4.97 10.08 14.85
C LEU A 28 6.15 10.33 13.90
N LYS A 29 6.06 11.36 13.04
CA LYS A 29 7.14 11.70 12.09
C LYS A 29 8.48 11.97 12.77
N ARG A 30 8.48 12.57 13.96
CA ARG A 30 9.70 12.79 14.74
C ARG A 30 10.30 11.48 15.21
N LEU A 31 9.48 10.56 15.74
CA LEU A 31 9.93 9.24 16.19
C LEU A 31 10.50 8.42 15.04
N GLU A 32 9.82 8.40 13.90
CA GLU A 32 10.30 7.74 12.68
C GLU A 32 11.65 8.30 12.21
N ALA A 33 11.80 9.63 12.18
CA ALA A 33 13.04 10.27 11.78
C ALA A 33 14.20 9.91 12.73
N GLN A 34 13.96 9.92 14.04
CA GLN A 34 14.94 9.52 15.05
C GLN A 34 15.34 8.04 14.90
N ARG A 35 14.35 7.16 14.70
CA ARG A 35 14.57 5.74 14.48
C ARG A 35 15.40 5.47 13.23
N ARG A 36 15.05 6.11 12.10
CA ARG A 36 15.79 5.96 10.84
C ARG A 36 17.24 6.43 10.98
N ALA A 37 17.47 7.56 11.64
CA ALA A 37 18.81 8.07 11.90
C ALA A 37 19.65 7.14 12.80
N ALA A 38 19.02 6.53 13.82
CA ALA A 38 19.66 5.60 14.74
C ALA A 38 19.73 4.16 14.19
N LYS A 39 19.10 3.85 13.07
CA LYS A 39 18.95 2.49 12.50
C LYS A 39 18.39 1.48 13.50
N MET A 40 17.41 1.91 14.29
CA MET A 40 16.78 1.10 15.33
C MET A 40 15.41 0.57 14.84
N PRO A 41 14.89 -0.50 15.44
CA PRO A 41 13.50 -0.92 15.22
C PRO A 41 12.52 0.12 15.77
N PRO A 42 11.25 0.11 15.33
CA PRO A 42 10.21 0.99 15.87
C PRO A 42 10.03 0.82 17.38
N SER A 43 9.88 1.93 18.08
CA SER A 43 9.56 1.89 19.52
C SER A 43 8.09 1.52 19.75
N PRO A 44 7.73 1.01 20.92
CA PRO A 44 6.32 0.74 21.27
C PRO A 44 5.43 1.99 21.12
N GLU A 45 5.94 3.16 21.47
CA GLU A 45 5.24 4.44 21.32
C GLU A 45 5.01 4.81 19.83
N GLU A 46 6.01 4.56 18.98
CA GLU A 46 5.89 4.77 17.52
C GLU A 46 4.80 3.87 16.93
N LEU A 47 4.81 2.58 17.26
CA LEU A 47 3.82 1.61 16.80
C LEU A 47 2.40 1.94 17.27
N GLU A 48 2.24 2.39 18.52
CA GLU A 48 0.93 2.80 19.06
C GLU A 48 0.41 4.03 18.32
N LEU A 49 1.25 5.03 18.09
CA LEU A 49 0.87 6.25 17.36
C LEU A 49 0.54 5.96 15.91
N ASP A 50 1.34 5.16 15.23
CA ASP A 50 1.09 4.75 13.84
C ASP A 50 -0.26 4.01 13.74
N THR A 51 -0.50 3.03 14.60
CA THR A 51 -1.77 2.29 14.67
C THR A 51 -2.95 3.22 14.90
N LYS A 52 -2.83 4.17 15.84
CA LYS A 52 -3.88 5.15 16.17
C LYS A 52 -4.22 6.04 14.98
N ILE A 53 -3.23 6.54 14.26
CA ILE A 53 -3.41 7.40 13.10
C ILE A 53 -4.00 6.59 11.93
N ARG A 54 -3.47 5.40 11.64
CA ARG A 54 -3.97 4.52 10.59
C ARG A 54 -5.43 4.14 10.77
N ARG A 55 -5.87 3.92 12.00
CA ARG A 55 -7.25 3.54 12.36
C ARG A 55 -8.12 4.72 12.77
N TRP A 56 -7.66 5.95 12.53
CA TRP A 56 -8.47 7.15 12.77
C TRP A 56 -9.77 7.08 11.94
N PRO A 57 -10.95 7.44 12.50
CA PRO A 57 -12.22 7.39 11.78
C PRO A 57 -12.16 8.22 10.50
N ARG A 58 -12.62 7.62 9.39
CA ARG A 58 -12.56 8.21 8.05
C ARG A 58 -13.91 8.16 7.37
N THR A 59 -14.16 9.16 6.55
CA THR A 59 -15.28 9.24 5.61
C THR A 59 -14.74 9.77 4.29
N SER A 60 -15.55 9.75 3.23
CA SER A 60 -15.18 10.36 1.93
C SER A 60 -14.88 11.87 2.03
N GLU A 61 -15.42 12.54 3.04
CA GLU A 61 -15.17 13.98 3.27
C GLU A 61 -13.89 14.22 4.07
N THR A 62 -13.58 13.31 5.01
CA THR A 62 -12.41 13.45 5.88
C THR A 62 -11.15 12.83 5.28
N ASP A 63 -11.30 11.84 4.41
CA ASP A 63 -10.19 11.24 3.65
C ASP A 63 -10.58 11.00 2.19
N PRO A 64 -10.56 12.04 1.35
CA PRO A 64 -10.84 11.93 -0.07
C PRO A 64 -9.80 11.08 -0.82
N TYR A 65 -8.56 10.97 -0.29
CA TYR A 65 -7.54 10.11 -0.88
C TYR A 65 -7.91 8.63 -0.78
N GLN A 66 -8.32 8.18 0.40
CA GLN A 66 -8.81 6.81 0.58
C GLN A 66 -9.96 6.51 -0.37
N SER A 67 -10.97 7.38 -0.42
CA SER A 67 -12.12 7.22 -1.30
C SER A 67 -11.73 7.18 -2.78
N GLY A 68 -10.76 8.01 -3.18
CA GLY A 68 -10.24 8.02 -4.55
C GLY A 68 -9.50 6.73 -4.91
N LEU A 69 -8.67 6.21 -4.01
CA LEU A 69 -7.97 4.94 -4.22
C LEU A 69 -8.95 3.77 -4.29
N GLU A 70 -9.97 3.75 -3.43
CA GLU A 70 -11.02 2.71 -3.46
C GLU A 70 -11.82 2.76 -4.77
N ALA A 71 -12.06 3.94 -5.33
CA ALA A 71 -12.71 4.06 -6.63
C ALA A 71 -11.84 3.48 -7.76
N VAL A 72 -10.53 3.73 -7.76
CA VAL A 72 -9.58 3.09 -8.69
C VAL A 72 -9.56 1.57 -8.49
N ALA A 73 -9.50 1.14 -7.23
CA ALA A 73 -9.51 -0.27 -6.85
C ALA A 73 -10.77 -1.00 -7.32
N ALA A 74 -11.93 -0.37 -7.23
CA ALA A 74 -13.20 -0.92 -7.71
C ALA A 74 -13.17 -1.17 -9.24
N GLN A 75 -12.65 -0.21 -10.02
CA GLN A 75 -12.50 -0.38 -11.46
C GLN A 75 -11.50 -1.49 -11.81
N LEU A 76 -10.39 -1.58 -11.07
CA LEU A 76 -9.40 -2.62 -11.28
C LEU A 76 -9.98 -4.01 -10.95
N ARG A 77 -10.65 -4.15 -9.81
CA ARG A 77 -11.30 -5.40 -9.37
C ARG A 77 -12.30 -5.92 -10.41
N ALA A 78 -13.10 -5.05 -11.02
CA ALA A 78 -14.07 -5.43 -12.03
C ALA A 78 -13.45 -6.13 -13.26
N ASN A 79 -12.16 -5.93 -13.50
CA ASN A 79 -11.42 -6.49 -14.63
C ASN A 79 -10.52 -7.70 -14.27
N LEU A 80 -10.46 -8.11 -13.00
CA LEU A 80 -9.51 -9.16 -12.54
C LEU A 80 -10.08 -10.59 -12.57
N GLY A 81 -11.38 -10.77 -12.80
CA GLY A 81 -12.01 -12.10 -12.75
C GLY A 81 -11.90 -12.74 -11.36
N GLU A 82 -11.46 -14.01 -11.29
CA GLU A 82 -11.40 -14.80 -10.05
C GLU A 82 -10.14 -14.52 -9.18
N VAL A 83 -9.45 -13.41 -9.40
CA VAL A 83 -8.29 -13.02 -8.59
C VAL A 83 -8.76 -12.42 -7.27
N LEU A 84 -8.28 -12.94 -6.14
CA LEU A 84 -8.48 -12.32 -4.83
C LEU A 84 -7.84 -10.92 -4.83
N PHE A 85 -8.55 -9.92 -4.30
CA PHE A 85 -8.09 -8.54 -4.38
C PHE A 85 -8.17 -7.84 -3.04
N ALA A 86 -7.13 -7.08 -2.69
CA ALA A 86 -7.09 -6.21 -1.53
C ALA A 86 -6.44 -4.87 -1.87
N VAL A 87 -6.73 -3.86 -1.05
CA VAL A 87 -6.06 -2.56 -1.07
C VAL A 87 -5.17 -2.48 0.17
N ALA A 88 -4.05 -1.79 0.07
CA ALA A 88 -3.17 -1.47 1.19
C ALA A 88 -2.71 -0.02 1.11
N TYR A 89 -2.24 0.50 2.23
CA TYR A 89 -1.72 1.87 2.32
C TYR A 89 -0.32 1.87 2.93
N ASN A 90 0.58 2.62 2.31
CA ASN A 90 1.96 2.71 2.77
C ASN A 90 2.06 3.48 4.09
N GLU A 91 1.35 4.61 4.21
CA GLU A 91 1.36 5.49 5.38
C GLU A 91 -0.05 5.86 5.85
N PHE A 92 -0.19 6.23 7.12
CA PHE A 92 -1.32 6.92 7.76
C PHE A 92 -2.70 6.28 7.64
N CYS A 93 -2.87 5.24 6.86
CA CYS A 93 -4.16 4.59 6.62
C CYS A 93 -4.02 3.07 6.78
N ALA A 94 -5.10 2.41 7.17
CA ALA A 94 -5.22 0.95 7.20
C ALA A 94 -6.10 0.47 6.05
N PRO A 95 -5.92 -0.80 5.61
CA PRO A 95 -4.94 -1.77 6.08
C PRO A 95 -3.51 -1.50 5.60
N THR A 96 -2.52 -2.00 6.33
CA THR A 96 -1.12 -2.01 5.89
C THR A 96 -0.90 -3.08 4.82
N LEU A 97 0.28 -3.10 4.19
CA LEU A 97 0.62 -4.14 3.22
C LEU A 97 0.68 -5.51 3.89
N GLU A 98 1.21 -5.60 5.10
CA GLU A 98 1.28 -6.82 5.90
C GLU A 98 -0.12 -7.37 6.20
N GLU A 99 -1.04 -6.52 6.71
CA GLU A 99 -2.42 -6.88 6.99
C GLU A 99 -3.14 -7.40 5.74
N SER A 100 -2.91 -6.77 4.59
CA SER A 100 -3.54 -7.15 3.32
C SER A 100 -2.98 -8.46 2.76
N VAL A 101 -1.67 -8.72 2.91
CA VAL A 101 -1.07 -10.01 2.56
C VAL A 101 -1.64 -11.12 3.44
N GLU A 102 -1.71 -10.91 4.75
CA GLU A 102 -2.30 -11.89 5.68
C GLU A 102 -3.77 -12.18 5.37
N GLU A 103 -4.55 -11.15 5.03
CA GLU A 103 -5.95 -11.32 4.64
C GLU A 103 -6.09 -12.22 3.40
N LEU A 104 -5.27 -12.00 2.36
CA LEU A 104 -5.31 -12.81 1.15
C LEU A 104 -4.84 -14.24 1.40
N ILE A 105 -3.83 -14.44 2.25
CA ILE A 105 -3.37 -15.79 2.66
C ILE A 105 -4.50 -16.52 3.41
N LYS A 106 -5.19 -15.88 4.34
CA LYS A 106 -6.36 -16.44 5.05
C LYS A 106 -7.50 -16.83 4.11
N LYS A 107 -7.62 -16.14 2.96
CA LYS A 107 -8.57 -16.47 1.87
C LYS A 107 -8.05 -17.55 0.93
N GLY A 108 -6.88 -18.10 1.17
CA GLY A 108 -6.30 -19.21 0.39
C GLY A 108 -5.37 -18.78 -0.73
N ALA A 109 -4.97 -17.51 -0.85
CA ALA A 109 -4.01 -17.07 -1.84
C ALA A 109 -2.66 -17.77 -1.65
N THR A 110 -2.11 -18.32 -2.73
CA THR A 110 -0.78 -18.92 -2.79
C THR A 110 0.22 -18.10 -3.59
N HIS A 111 -0.29 -17.23 -4.47
CA HIS A 111 0.49 -16.34 -5.33
C HIS A 111 -0.09 -14.93 -5.23
N ILE A 112 0.64 -14.00 -4.65
CA ILE A 112 0.19 -12.61 -4.46
C ILE A 112 1.12 -11.68 -5.25
N THR A 113 0.53 -10.86 -6.11
CA THR A 113 1.24 -9.79 -6.83
C THR A 113 0.85 -8.46 -6.21
N VAL A 114 1.84 -7.71 -5.77
CA VAL A 114 1.69 -6.36 -5.24
C VAL A 114 2.02 -5.34 -6.32
N THR A 115 1.19 -4.34 -6.48
CA THR A 115 1.46 -3.16 -7.31
C THR A 115 1.13 -1.89 -6.55
N THR A 116 1.49 -0.73 -7.06
CA THR A 116 1.24 0.57 -6.40
C THR A 116 0.74 1.60 -7.40
N THR A 117 0.07 2.64 -6.90
CA THR A 117 -0.25 3.84 -7.68
C THR A 117 0.90 4.84 -7.75
N MET A 118 1.98 4.60 -7.02
CA MET A 118 3.17 5.46 -6.96
C MET A 118 4.18 5.02 -8.03
N PHE A 119 3.85 5.25 -9.30
CA PHE A 119 4.56 4.71 -10.47
C PHE A 119 5.82 5.48 -10.89
N THR A 120 6.12 6.64 -10.29
CA THR A 120 7.30 7.44 -10.63
C THR A 120 8.57 6.82 -10.03
N PRO A 121 9.61 6.50 -10.84
CA PRO A 121 10.89 6.02 -10.33
C PRO A 121 11.57 7.00 -9.37
N GLY A 122 12.37 6.49 -8.44
CA GLY A 122 13.12 7.28 -7.45
C GLY A 122 12.34 7.56 -6.17
N GLY A 123 11.10 7.09 -6.04
CA GLY A 123 10.31 7.25 -4.82
C GLY A 123 10.72 6.25 -3.73
N SER A 124 10.99 6.73 -2.49
CA SER A 124 11.38 5.86 -1.37
C SER A 124 10.35 4.78 -1.05
N HIS A 125 9.07 5.11 -1.12
CA HIS A 125 8.00 4.15 -0.87
C HIS A 125 8.02 2.97 -1.85
N SER A 126 8.19 3.25 -3.15
CA SER A 126 8.16 2.22 -4.19
C SER A 126 9.47 1.42 -4.27
N GLU A 127 10.62 2.04 -4.00
CA GLU A 127 11.93 1.44 -4.24
C GLU A 127 12.63 0.93 -2.98
N VAL A 128 12.19 1.36 -1.79
CA VAL A 128 12.80 0.95 -0.53
C VAL A 128 11.76 0.31 0.41
N GLU A 129 10.72 1.04 0.81
CA GLU A 129 9.83 0.61 1.88
C GLU A 129 8.98 -0.61 1.49
N ILE A 130 8.30 -0.59 0.34
CA ILE A 130 7.51 -1.75 -0.12
C ILE A 130 8.40 -2.98 -0.34
N PRO A 131 9.57 -2.89 -1.02
CA PRO A 131 10.50 -4.01 -1.14
C PRO A 131 10.97 -4.59 0.20
N GLU A 132 11.30 -3.74 1.18
CA GLU A 132 11.71 -4.19 2.52
C GLU A 132 10.61 -4.96 3.24
N ILE A 133 9.37 -4.47 3.20
CA ILE A 133 8.20 -5.16 3.77
C ILE A 133 8.02 -6.52 3.07
N LEU A 134 8.06 -6.55 1.75
CA LEU A 134 7.90 -7.80 0.99
C LEU A 134 9.00 -8.80 1.27
N GLU A 135 10.23 -8.35 1.51
CA GLU A 135 11.33 -9.25 1.89
C GLU A 135 11.09 -9.89 3.27
N GLN A 136 10.58 -9.12 4.23
CA GLN A 136 10.21 -9.64 5.55
C GLN A 136 9.05 -10.64 5.43
N LEU A 137 8.02 -10.32 4.66
CA LEU A 137 6.86 -11.20 4.44
C LEU A 137 7.25 -12.50 3.71
N ARG A 138 8.19 -12.47 2.77
CA ARG A 138 8.71 -13.71 2.13
C ARG A 138 9.42 -14.63 3.12
N LYS A 139 10.11 -14.07 4.11
CA LYS A 139 10.74 -14.85 5.19
C LYS A 139 9.69 -15.45 6.13
N GLN A 140 8.63 -14.70 6.41
CA GLN A 140 7.54 -15.11 7.30
C GLN A 140 6.63 -16.16 6.65
N TYR A 141 6.40 -16.06 5.34
CA TYR A 141 5.50 -16.94 4.56
C TYR A 141 6.25 -17.60 3.38
N PRO A 142 7.18 -18.54 3.64
CA PRO A 142 8.05 -19.11 2.60
C PRO A 142 7.30 -19.91 1.53
N ASP A 143 6.10 -20.41 1.86
CA ASP A 143 5.26 -21.18 0.93
C ASP A 143 4.39 -20.27 0.02
N ILE A 144 4.40 -18.96 0.23
CA ILE A 144 3.63 -17.99 -0.53
C ILE A 144 4.54 -17.28 -1.55
N VAL A 145 4.13 -17.31 -2.80
CA VAL A 145 4.83 -16.57 -3.86
C VAL A 145 4.42 -15.11 -3.82
N LEU A 146 5.28 -14.23 -3.28
CA LEU A 146 5.08 -12.79 -3.25
C LEU A 146 5.89 -12.10 -4.36
N ARG A 147 5.21 -11.43 -5.27
CA ARG A 147 5.82 -10.68 -6.38
C ARG A 147 5.51 -9.19 -6.23
N TYR A 148 6.47 -8.36 -6.63
CA TYR A 148 6.28 -6.92 -6.75
C TYR A 148 6.28 -6.53 -8.22
N ALA A 149 5.20 -5.95 -8.71
CA ALA A 149 5.07 -5.46 -10.08
C ALA A 149 5.71 -4.07 -10.20
N TRP A 150 7.01 -4.02 -10.07
CA TRP A 150 7.87 -2.85 -10.11
C TRP A 150 9.21 -3.20 -10.79
N PRO A 151 9.86 -2.30 -11.53
CA PRO A 151 9.40 -0.96 -11.92
C PRO A 151 8.28 -1.02 -12.98
N PHE A 152 7.54 0.07 -13.12
CA PHE A 152 6.59 0.22 -14.22
C PHE A 152 7.31 0.40 -15.56
N ASP A 153 6.71 -0.13 -16.62
CA ASP A 153 7.12 0.21 -17.97
C ASP A 153 6.81 1.69 -18.24
N LEU A 154 7.84 2.50 -18.46
CA LEU A 154 7.71 3.94 -18.66
C LEU A 154 6.92 4.27 -19.91
N LEU A 155 6.95 3.41 -20.94
CA LEU A 155 6.16 3.61 -22.15
C LEU A 155 4.66 3.44 -21.86
N MET A 156 4.29 2.46 -21.04
CA MET A 156 2.90 2.29 -20.60
C MET A 156 2.41 3.49 -19.78
N VAL A 157 3.23 4.01 -18.86
CA VAL A 157 2.91 5.20 -18.09
C VAL A 157 2.75 6.42 -18.99
N ALA A 158 3.68 6.64 -19.92
CA ALA A 158 3.60 7.74 -20.89
C ALA A 158 2.33 7.65 -21.75
N LYS A 159 1.96 6.45 -22.19
CA LYS A 159 0.74 6.21 -22.97
C LYS A 159 -0.52 6.54 -22.18
N LEU A 160 -0.60 6.11 -20.91
CA LEU A 160 -1.70 6.46 -20.02
C LEU A 160 -1.87 7.98 -19.89
N LEU A 161 -0.76 8.71 -19.72
CA LEU A 161 -0.79 10.16 -19.59
C LEU A 161 -1.22 10.84 -20.91
N GLN A 162 -0.74 10.35 -22.07
CA GLN A 162 -1.16 10.85 -23.37
C GLN A 162 -2.66 10.64 -23.62
N GLU A 163 -3.16 9.44 -23.34
CA GLU A 163 -4.59 9.13 -23.48
C GLU A 163 -5.45 10.01 -22.58
N GLN A 164 -4.98 10.28 -21.35
CA GLN A 164 -5.67 11.19 -20.45
C GLN A 164 -5.71 12.63 -20.99
N VAL A 165 -4.59 13.15 -21.50
CA VAL A 165 -4.53 14.51 -22.09
C VAL A 165 -5.47 14.61 -23.30
N ALA A 166 -5.50 13.60 -24.16
CA ALA A 166 -6.37 13.60 -25.35
C ALA A 166 -7.87 13.69 -25.03
N ARG A 167 -8.30 13.37 -23.80
CA ARG A 167 -9.71 13.51 -23.36
C ARG A 167 -10.10 14.96 -23.05
N PHE A 168 -9.13 15.87 -22.95
CA PHE A 168 -9.33 17.29 -22.63
C PHE A 168 -8.89 18.24 -23.76
N SER A 169 -8.57 17.68 -24.92
CA SER A 169 -8.12 18.42 -26.12
C SER A 169 -9.26 18.66 -27.10
#